data_ff1dce7516492089d6a0d60c6b84e2b5
#
_entry.id   ff1dce7516492089d6a0d60c6b84e2b5
#
_cell.length_a   1.000
_cell.length_b   1.000
_cell.length_c   1.000
_cell.angle_alpha   90.00
_cell.angle_beta   90.00
_cell.angle_gamma   90.00
#
_symmetry.space_group_name_H-M   'P 1'
#
loop_
_entity.id
_entity.type
_entity.pdbx_description
1 polymer ?
#
loop_
_entity_poly.entity_id
_entity_poly.type
_entity_poly.pdbx_seq_one_letter_code
_entity_poly.pdbx_strand_id
1 'polypeptide(L)'
;MIIWISGPYGVGKSTLAEGLVDKIENSMIFDAEEVGNAVRGNYPTEPYGVIFEDYPLWCEFNYQLLKDLHENQGYNILVPMTLLRQNSYDKILRRLQEDGIDTRLLILEATYQSVHDRILMRGEEEGCWCMENIEMAREGSSTVQGGHHIITDGRTVEELVKEMLEVLS
;
A
#
# COMPACT_ATOMS: atom_id res chain seq x y z
N MET A 1 -9.27 -9.27 -9.27
CA MET A 1 -9.40 -8.13 -8.32
C MET A 1 -8.02 -7.65 -7.90
N ILE A 2 -7.82 -6.34 -7.72
CA ILE A 2 -6.59 -5.75 -7.17
C ILE A 2 -6.94 -5.02 -5.87
N ILE A 3 -6.24 -5.35 -4.78
CA ILE A 3 -6.49 -4.81 -3.44
C ILE A 3 -5.25 -4.04 -3.01
N TRP A 4 -5.37 -2.71 -2.97
CA TRP A 4 -4.30 -1.85 -2.46
C TRP A 4 -4.52 -1.60 -0.97
N ILE A 5 -3.52 -1.95 -0.16
CA ILE A 5 -3.53 -1.78 1.28
C ILE A 5 -2.58 -0.63 1.62
N SER A 6 -3.15 0.56 1.86
CA SER A 6 -2.41 1.78 2.18
C SER A 6 -2.45 2.08 3.68
N GLY A 7 -1.71 3.09 4.09
CA GLY A 7 -1.60 3.57 5.45
C GLY A 7 -0.16 3.92 5.81
N PRO A 8 0.10 4.47 7.00
CA PRO A 8 1.43 4.92 7.41
C PRO A 8 2.44 3.77 7.52
N TYR A 9 3.72 4.13 7.58
CA TYR A 9 4.81 3.20 7.84
C TYR A 9 4.59 2.54 9.21
N GLY A 10 4.76 1.23 9.33
CA GLY A 10 4.57 0.51 10.59
C GLY A 10 3.13 0.17 10.97
N VAL A 11 2.12 0.57 10.19
CA VAL A 11 0.70 0.30 10.51
C VAL A 11 0.29 -1.17 10.40
N GLY A 12 1.08 -2.01 9.68
CA GLY A 12 0.83 -3.45 9.54
C GLY A 12 0.36 -3.90 8.15
N LYS A 13 0.57 -3.10 7.10
CA LYS A 13 0.15 -3.43 5.71
C LYS A 13 0.61 -4.80 5.24
N SER A 14 1.91 -5.09 5.36
CA SER A 14 2.49 -6.37 4.91
C SER A 14 1.95 -7.55 5.71
N THR A 15 1.85 -7.42 7.04
CA THR A 15 1.28 -8.46 7.90
C THR A 15 -0.16 -8.80 7.54
N LEU A 16 -0.97 -7.77 7.21
CA LEU A 16 -2.36 -7.99 6.80
C LEU A 16 -2.47 -8.55 5.38
N ALA A 17 -1.58 -8.15 4.47
CA ALA A 17 -1.49 -8.77 3.14
C ALA A 17 -1.13 -10.27 3.24
N GLU A 18 -0.16 -10.64 4.09
CA GLU A 18 0.20 -12.03 4.39
C GLU A 18 -0.99 -12.80 4.99
N GLY A 19 -1.76 -12.17 5.88
CA GLY A 19 -2.96 -12.79 6.46
C GLY A 19 -4.12 -12.98 5.49
N LEU A 20 -4.16 -12.17 4.40
CA LEU A 20 -5.20 -12.23 3.38
C LEU A 20 -4.86 -13.17 2.22
N VAL A 21 -3.59 -13.28 1.84
CA VAL A 21 -3.18 -13.99 0.63
C VAL A 21 -3.63 -15.44 0.59
N ASP A 22 -3.60 -16.14 1.72
CA ASP A 22 -4.05 -17.53 1.81
C ASP A 22 -5.59 -17.69 1.87
N LYS A 23 -6.33 -16.59 1.98
CA LYS A 23 -7.80 -16.57 2.11
C LYS A 23 -8.51 -16.12 0.84
N ILE A 24 -7.77 -15.60 -0.12
CA ILE A 24 -8.28 -15.16 -1.42
C ILE A 24 -7.73 -16.12 -2.49
N GLU A 25 -8.63 -16.74 -3.23
CA GLU A 25 -8.28 -17.71 -4.27
C GLU A 25 -7.39 -17.07 -5.33
N ASN A 26 -6.39 -17.83 -5.78
CA ASN A 26 -5.43 -17.41 -6.83
C ASN A 26 -4.84 -16.03 -6.57
N SER A 27 -4.37 -15.77 -5.36
CA SER A 27 -3.85 -14.48 -4.96
C SER A 27 -2.33 -14.46 -4.84
N MET A 28 -1.76 -13.25 -4.94
CA MET A 28 -0.35 -12.99 -4.73
C MET A 28 -0.15 -11.62 -4.07
N ILE A 29 0.99 -11.46 -3.40
CA ILE A 29 1.46 -10.16 -2.91
C ILE A 29 2.38 -9.56 -3.97
N PHE A 30 2.11 -8.31 -4.32
CA PHE A 30 2.91 -7.52 -5.26
C PHE A 30 3.65 -6.41 -4.49
N ASP A 31 4.97 -6.36 -4.67
CA ASP A 31 5.82 -5.36 -4.04
C ASP A 31 6.04 -4.14 -4.93
N ALA A 32 5.29 -3.07 -4.66
CA ALA A 32 5.42 -1.81 -5.36
C ALA A 32 6.68 -1.01 -4.96
N GLU A 33 7.34 -1.35 -3.85
CA GLU A 33 8.61 -0.75 -3.44
C GLU A 33 9.74 -1.24 -4.35
N GLU A 34 9.75 -2.51 -4.74
CA GLU A 34 10.73 -3.05 -5.69
C GLU A 34 10.64 -2.35 -7.05
N VAL A 35 9.44 -2.03 -7.52
CA VAL A 35 9.24 -1.19 -8.71
C VAL A 35 9.85 0.20 -8.50
N GLY A 36 9.65 0.78 -7.32
CA GLY A 36 10.22 2.07 -6.93
C GLY A 36 11.75 2.05 -6.89
N ASN A 37 12.32 1.01 -6.30
CA ASN A 37 13.77 0.79 -6.25
C ASN A 37 14.38 0.64 -7.65
N ALA A 38 13.74 -0.15 -8.52
CA ALA A 38 14.17 -0.32 -9.90
C ALA A 38 14.10 0.99 -10.69
N VAL A 39 13.04 1.78 -10.52
CA VAL A 39 12.92 3.10 -11.15
C VAL A 39 13.99 4.03 -10.65
N ARG A 40 14.06 4.26 -9.34
CA ARG A 40 15.00 5.21 -8.71
C ARG A 40 16.46 4.85 -8.98
N GLY A 41 16.81 3.56 -8.90
CA GLY A 41 18.17 3.07 -9.10
C GLY A 41 18.73 3.28 -10.52
N ASN A 42 17.88 3.60 -11.50
CA ASN A 42 18.32 3.92 -12.86
C ASN A 42 18.53 5.43 -13.11
N TYR A 43 18.23 6.28 -12.14
CA TYR A 43 18.57 7.70 -12.23
C TYR A 43 19.99 7.95 -11.71
N PRO A 44 20.81 8.77 -12.40
CA PRO A 44 22.18 9.07 -11.97
C PRO A 44 22.23 9.93 -10.69
N THR A 45 21.13 10.58 -10.37
CA THR A 45 20.91 11.38 -9.15
C THR A 45 19.49 11.12 -8.67
N GLU A 46 19.12 11.61 -7.49
CA GLU A 46 17.74 11.53 -6.98
C GLU A 46 16.95 12.81 -7.33
N PRO A 47 16.51 12.99 -8.59
CA PRO A 47 15.91 14.25 -9.05
C PRO A 47 14.57 14.56 -8.42
N TYR A 48 13.89 13.53 -7.88
CA TYR A 48 12.55 13.63 -7.29
C TYR A 48 12.55 13.31 -5.77
N GLY A 49 13.72 13.09 -5.15
CA GLY A 49 13.85 12.75 -3.74
C GLY A 49 13.53 11.29 -3.41
N VAL A 50 13.11 11.03 -2.17
CA VAL A 50 12.98 9.67 -1.61
C VAL A 50 11.59 9.04 -1.80
N ILE A 51 10.56 9.84 -2.08
CA ILE A 51 9.18 9.36 -2.22
C ILE A 51 8.98 8.79 -3.64
N PHE A 52 8.63 7.50 -3.73
CA PHE A 52 8.43 6.83 -5.03
C PHE A 52 7.33 7.47 -5.88
N GLU A 53 6.28 8.00 -5.24
CA GLU A 53 5.18 8.68 -5.93
C GLU A 53 5.59 9.95 -6.69
N ASP A 54 6.77 10.50 -6.38
CA ASP A 54 7.35 11.64 -7.10
C ASP A 54 7.96 11.24 -8.45
N TYR A 55 8.24 9.94 -8.64
CA TYR A 55 8.76 9.42 -9.90
C TYR A 55 7.60 9.08 -10.86
N PRO A 56 7.45 9.79 -11.98
CA PRO A 56 6.33 9.53 -12.92
C PRO A 56 6.27 8.09 -13.42
N LEU A 57 7.44 7.46 -13.62
CA LEU A 57 7.54 6.07 -14.09
C LEU A 57 7.11 5.06 -13.02
N TRP A 58 7.14 5.40 -11.73
CA TRP A 58 6.67 4.51 -10.68
C TRP A 58 5.17 4.23 -10.82
N CYS A 59 4.37 5.26 -11.02
CA CYS A 59 2.94 5.09 -11.25
C CYS A 59 2.65 4.28 -12.51
N GLU A 60 3.35 4.61 -13.61
CA GLU A 60 3.13 3.92 -14.89
C GLU A 60 3.51 2.45 -14.83
N PHE A 61 4.67 2.11 -14.26
CA PHE A 61 5.10 0.71 -14.19
C PHE A 61 4.22 -0.11 -13.23
N ASN A 62 3.80 0.45 -12.10
CA ASN A 62 2.84 -0.24 -11.22
C ASN A 62 1.53 -0.51 -11.93
N TYR A 63 0.97 0.48 -12.64
CA TYR A 63 -0.25 0.29 -13.41
C TYR A 63 -0.10 -0.84 -14.45
N GLN A 64 0.97 -0.81 -15.26
CA GLN A 64 1.18 -1.80 -16.32
C GLN A 64 1.40 -3.22 -15.78
N LEU A 65 2.22 -3.37 -14.74
CA LEU A 65 2.49 -4.66 -14.13
C LEU A 65 1.25 -5.25 -13.45
N LEU A 66 0.49 -4.45 -12.70
CA LEU A 66 -0.74 -4.89 -12.04
C LEU A 66 -1.79 -5.33 -13.06
N LYS A 67 -1.92 -4.57 -14.16
CA LYS A 67 -2.82 -4.92 -15.26
C LYS A 67 -2.43 -6.23 -15.91
N ASP A 68 -1.16 -6.40 -16.28
CA ASP A 68 -0.65 -7.62 -16.93
C ASP A 68 -0.82 -8.85 -16.03
N LEU A 69 -0.45 -8.77 -14.77
CA LEU A 69 -0.59 -9.86 -13.79
C LEU A 69 -2.05 -10.26 -13.58
N HIS A 70 -2.97 -9.30 -13.60
CA HIS A 70 -4.38 -9.59 -13.43
C HIS A 70 -5.02 -10.16 -14.71
N GLU A 71 -4.85 -9.50 -15.86
CA GLU A 71 -5.51 -9.86 -17.12
C GLU A 71 -4.91 -11.10 -17.77
N ASN A 72 -3.58 -11.20 -17.79
CA ASN A 72 -2.87 -12.25 -18.52
C ASN A 72 -2.48 -13.45 -17.66
N GLN A 73 -2.32 -13.27 -16.34
CA GLN A 73 -1.96 -14.34 -15.41
C GLN A 73 -3.11 -14.75 -14.47
N GLY A 74 -4.19 -13.95 -14.41
CA GLY A 74 -5.40 -14.26 -13.67
C GLY A 74 -5.31 -14.09 -12.15
N TYR A 75 -4.27 -13.41 -11.62
CA TYR A 75 -4.11 -13.25 -10.19
C TYR A 75 -5.07 -12.22 -9.58
N ASN A 76 -5.51 -12.51 -8.36
CA ASN A 76 -5.94 -11.50 -7.40
C ASN A 76 -4.69 -10.93 -6.72
N ILE A 77 -4.54 -9.61 -6.66
CA ILE A 77 -3.27 -8.99 -6.30
C ILE A 77 -3.44 -8.13 -5.06
N LEU A 78 -2.61 -8.40 -4.04
CA LEU A 78 -2.52 -7.62 -2.81
C LEU A 78 -1.29 -6.71 -2.90
N VAL A 79 -1.49 -5.39 -2.72
CA VAL A 79 -0.43 -4.39 -2.84
C VAL A 79 -0.27 -3.64 -1.51
N PRO A 80 0.59 -4.13 -0.58
CA PRO A 80 0.82 -3.48 0.71
C PRO A 80 1.77 -2.29 0.59
N MET A 81 1.31 -1.20 0.03
CA MET A 81 2.12 0.00 -0.23
C MET A 81 1.44 1.28 0.24
N THR A 82 2.18 2.15 0.95
CA THR A 82 1.72 3.49 1.32
C THR A 82 1.38 4.29 0.06
N LEU A 83 0.21 4.90 0.04
CA LEU A 83 -0.26 5.80 -1.00
C LEU A 83 -0.60 7.14 -0.34
N LEU A 84 0.16 8.17 -0.69
CA LEU A 84 0.13 9.47 -0.02
C LEU A 84 -0.71 10.51 -0.78
N ARG A 85 -0.93 10.29 -2.08
CA ARG A 85 -1.49 11.32 -2.96
C ARG A 85 -2.62 10.81 -3.82
N GLN A 86 -3.67 11.63 -3.92
CA GLN A 86 -4.78 11.38 -4.83
C GLN A 86 -4.33 11.19 -6.28
N ASN A 87 -3.34 11.97 -6.74
CA ASN A 87 -2.81 11.86 -8.10
C ASN A 87 -2.19 10.48 -8.39
N SER A 88 -1.56 9.84 -7.41
CA SER A 88 -1.02 8.48 -7.56
C SER A 88 -2.14 7.44 -7.62
N TYR A 89 -3.16 7.60 -6.76
CA TYR A 89 -4.39 6.81 -6.84
C TYR A 89 -5.03 6.90 -8.23
N ASP A 90 -5.18 8.12 -8.74
CA ASP A 90 -5.83 8.35 -10.05
C ASP A 90 -5.03 7.71 -11.20
N LYS A 91 -3.69 7.78 -11.15
CA LYS A 91 -2.81 7.21 -12.17
C LYS A 91 -2.69 5.69 -12.14
N ILE A 92 -3.00 5.05 -11.02
CA ILE A 92 -2.90 3.61 -10.86
C ILE A 92 -4.28 2.99 -10.72
N LEU A 93 -4.93 3.17 -9.57
CA LEU A 93 -6.15 2.45 -9.23
C LEU A 93 -7.37 2.90 -10.04
N ARG A 94 -7.58 4.22 -10.18
CA ARG A 94 -8.69 4.72 -11.00
C ARG A 94 -8.53 4.31 -12.45
N ARG A 95 -7.32 4.37 -12.99
CA ARG A 95 -7.03 3.95 -14.36
C ARG A 95 -7.30 2.45 -14.57
N LEU A 96 -6.96 1.59 -13.60
CA LEU A 96 -7.32 0.17 -13.61
C LEU A 96 -8.84 -0.04 -13.57
N GLN A 97 -9.56 0.78 -12.78
CA GLN A 97 -11.03 0.77 -12.75
C GLN A 97 -11.65 1.17 -14.10
N GLU A 98 -11.09 2.18 -14.75
CA GLU A 98 -11.49 2.61 -16.10
C GLU A 98 -11.27 1.51 -17.16
N ASP A 99 -10.28 0.65 -16.95
CA ASP A 99 -10.06 -0.56 -17.77
C ASP A 99 -11.01 -1.72 -17.41
N GLY A 100 -11.89 -1.54 -16.42
CA GLY A 100 -12.87 -2.56 -16.01
C GLY A 100 -12.35 -3.55 -14.97
N ILE A 101 -11.17 -3.32 -14.38
CA ILE A 101 -10.61 -4.18 -13.34
C ILE A 101 -11.20 -3.77 -11.98
N ASP A 102 -11.75 -4.75 -11.24
CA ASP A 102 -12.20 -4.51 -9.86
C ASP A 102 -10.98 -4.19 -8.97
N THR A 103 -10.91 -2.96 -8.51
CA THR A 103 -9.87 -2.47 -7.59
C THR A 103 -10.47 -1.96 -6.30
N ARG A 104 -9.83 -2.30 -5.20
CA ARG A 104 -10.21 -1.89 -3.85
C ARG A 104 -9.04 -1.19 -3.17
N LEU A 105 -9.32 -0.06 -2.52
CA LEU A 105 -8.35 0.62 -1.67
C LEU A 105 -8.79 0.46 -0.21
N LEU A 106 -7.94 -0.14 0.61
CA LEU A 106 -8.09 -0.23 2.06
C LEU A 106 -7.06 0.70 2.69
N ILE A 107 -7.49 1.61 3.54
CA ILE A 107 -6.64 2.59 4.22
C ILE A 107 -6.58 2.23 5.70
N LEU A 108 -5.43 1.73 6.14
CA LEU A 108 -5.19 1.39 7.52
C LEU A 108 -4.85 2.65 8.33
N GLU A 109 -5.50 2.81 9.45
CA GLU A 109 -5.30 3.93 10.37
C GLU A 109 -4.85 3.43 11.74
N ALA A 110 -3.97 4.20 12.37
CA ALA A 110 -3.56 4.01 13.75
C ALA A 110 -3.14 5.35 14.36
N THR A 111 -3.11 5.40 15.69
CA THR A 111 -2.55 6.54 16.40
C THR A 111 -1.05 6.65 16.14
N TYR A 112 -0.49 7.85 16.28
CA TYR A 112 0.97 8.07 16.19
C TYR A 112 1.72 7.09 17.12
N GLN A 113 1.30 7.00 18.38
CA GLN A 113 1.95 6.17 19.39
C GLN A 113 1.96 4.69 18.99
N SER A 114 0.84 4.17 18.49
CA SER A 114 0.76 2.77 18.04
C SER A 114 1.69 2.47 16.87
N VAL A 115 1.79 3.38 15.91
CA VAL A 115 2.69 3.25 14.77
C VAL A 115 4.15 3.31 15.22
N HIS A 116 4.50 4.29 16.05
CA HIS A 116 5.82 4.45 16.62
C HIS A 116 6.29 3.19 17.36
N ASP A 117 5.45 2.69 18.29
CA ASP A 117 5.76 1.49 19.08
C ASP A 117 5.96 0.25 18.18
N ARG A 118 5.14 0.09 17.13
CA ARG A 118 5.27 -1.01 16.16
C ARG A 118 6.57 -0.93 15.35
N ILE A 119 7.03 0.28 15.00
CA ILE A 119 8.32 0.49 14.32
C ILE A 119 9.47 0.07 15.24
N LEU A 120 9.45 0.46 16.51
CA LEU A 120 10.44 0.02 17.50
C LEU A 120 10.43 -1.51 17.70
N MET A 121 9.25 -2.12 17.79
CA MET A 121 9.11 -3.57 17.95
C MET A 121 9.70 -4.37 16.79
N ARG A 122 9.80 -3.78 15.58
CA ARG A 122 10.48 -4.40 14.43
C ARG A 122 12.01 -4.28 14.50
N GLY A 123 12.55 -3.62 15.52
CA GLY A 123 13.99 -3.43 15.72
C GLY A 123 14.58 -2.24 14.98
N GLU A 124 13.75 -1.31 14.50
CA GLU A 124 14.22 -0.05 13.95
C GLU A 124 14.65 0.90 15.08
N GLU A 125 15.65 1.74 14.80
CA GLU A 125 16.17 2.70 15.80
C GLU A 125 15.30 3.96 15.88
N GLU A 126 15.32 4.60 17.06
CA GLU A 126 14.73 5.92 17.24
C GLU A 126 15.31 6.92 16.22
N GLY A 127 14.42 7.74 15.63
CA GLY A 127 14.81 8.72 14.61
C GLY A 127 15.11 8.12 13.24
N CYS A 128 14.75 6.85 12.98
CA CYS A 128 14.78 6.31 11.62
C CYS A 128 13.84 7.08 10.70
N TRP A 129 14.09 7.02 9.39
CA TRP A 129 13.32 7.74 8.39
C TRP A 129 11.81 7.47 8.49
N CYS A 130 11.41 6.22 8.77
CA CYS A 130 10.00 5.86 8.95
C CYS A 130 9.36 6.61 10.12
N MET A 131 10.08 6.76 11.25
CA MET A 131 9.58 7.50 12.42
C MET A 131 9.45 8.99 12.15
N GLU A 132 10.45 9.59 11.52
CA GLU A 132 10.42 11.01 11.16
C GLU A 132 9.28 11.36 10.20
N ASN A 133 8.78 10.40 9.45
CA ASN A 133 7.74 10.57 8.45
C ASN A 133 6.37 9.97 8.83
N ILE A 134 6.15 9.56 10.09
CA ILE A 134 4.85 9.00 10.55
C ILE A 134 3.69 9.95 10.25
N GLU A 135 3.78 11.22 10.68
CA GLU A 135 2.67 12.17 10.50
C GLU A 135 2.41 12.46 9.02
N MET A 136 3.45 12.68 8.24
CA MET A 136 3.32 12.88 6.79
C MET A 136 2.59 11.70 6.14
N ALA A 137 2.94 10.47 6.54
CA ALA A 137 2.34 9.27 5.98
C ALA A 137 0.89 9.04 6.47
N ARG A 138 0.59 9.39 7.74
CA ARG A 138 -0.77 9.34 8.30
C ARG A 138 -1.69 10.34 7.62
N GLU A 139 -1.27 11.61 7.55
CA GLU A 139 -2.04 12.67 6.90
C GLU A 139 -2.22 12.39 5.40
N GLY A 140 -1.12 12.08 4.70
CA GLY A 140 -1.16 11.82 3.27
C GLY A 140 -2.10 10.67 2.91
N SER A 141 -1.93 9.50 3.54
CA SER A 141 -2.76 8.34 3.22
C SER A 141 -4.24 8.54 3.57
N SER A 142 -4.56 9.27 4.65
CA SER A 142 -5.95 9.52 5.06
C SER A 142 -6.70 10.48 4.11
N THR A 143 -5.98 11.28 3.32
CA THR A 143 -6.60 12.23 2.37
C THR A 143 -6.94 11.60 1.02
N VAL A 144 -6.45 10.39 0.73
CA VAL A 144 -6.76 9.69 -0.52
C VAL A 144 -8.21 9.22 -0.50
N GLN A 145 -8.99 9.71 -1.45
CA GLN A 145 -10.41 9.39 -1.57
C GLN A 145 -10.66 8.06 -2.28
N GLY A 146 -11.80 7.45 -1.97
CA GLY A 146 -12.23 6.19 -2.62
C GLY A 146 -11.77 4.93 -1.90
N GLY A 147 -11.12 5.06 -0.73
CA GLY A 147 -10.73 3.94 0.11
C GLY A 147 -11.70 3.65 1.24
N HIS A 148 -11.67 2.40 1.75
CA HIS A 148 -12.32 2.02 2.99
C HIS A 148 -11.32 2.14 4.13
N HIS A 149 -11.69 2.89 5.19
CA HIS A 149 -10.83 3.17 6.33
C HIS A 149 -10.98 2.09 7.41
N ILE A 150 -9.86 1.55 7.89
CA ILE A 150 -9.81 0.48 8.90
C ILE A 150 -8.89 0.91 10.04
N ILE A 151 -9.45 1.06 11.24
CA ILE A 151 -8.70 1.37 12.45
C ILE A 151 -8.04 0.09 12.97
N THR A 152 -6.72 0.12 13.16
CA THR A 152 -5.93 -1.04 13.59
C THR A 152 -5.57 -1.04 15.07
N ASP A 153 -5.80 0.06 15.79
CA ASP A 153 -5.48 0.17 17.22
C ASP A 153 -6.28 -0.81 18.07
N GLY A 154 -5.56 -1.54 18.96
CA GLY A 154 -6.18 -2.46 19.91
C GLY A 154 -6.78 -3.73 19.30
N ARG A 155 -6.50 -4.01 18.03
CA ARG A 155 -7.08 -5.15 17.30
C ARG A 155 -6.03 -6.18 16.89
N THR A 156 -6.42 -7.43 16.85
CA THR A 156 -5.60 -8.54 16.38
C THR A 156 -5.58 -8.60 14.84
N VAL A 157 -4.58 -9.28 14.29
CA VAL A 157 -4.48 -9.52 12.84
C VAL A 157 -5.70 -10.29 12.33
N GLU A 158 -6.18 -11.28 13.08
CA GLU A 158 -7.33 -12.10 12.72
C GLU A 158 -8.62 -11.27 12.62
N GLU A 159 -8.85 -10.36 13.56
CA GLU A 159 -10.00 -9.45 13.53
C GLU A 159 -9.96 -8.50 12.34
N LEU A 160 -8.78 -7.97 12.03
CA LEU A 160 -8.57 -7.06 10.91
C LEU A 160 -8.75 -7.79 9.57
N VAL A 161 -8.16 -8.97 9.41
CA VAL A 161 -8.30 -9.80 8.21
C VAL A 161 -9.77 -10.18 7.98
N LYS A 162 -10.51 -10.51 9.06
CA LYS A 162 -11.94 -10.81 8.95
C LYS A 162 -12.73 -9.61 8.42
N GLU A 163 -12.50 -8.41 8.99
CA GLU A 163 -13.17 -7.19 8.52
C GLU A 163 -12.82 -6.88 7.07
N MET A 164 -11.52 -7.00 6.70
CA MET A 164 -11.09 -6.78 5.32
C MET A 164 -11.81 -7.71 4.35
N LEU A 165 -11.98 -9.00 4.68
CA LEU A 165 -12.73 -9.95 3.86
C LEU A 165 -14.23 -9.60 3.74
N GLU A 166 -14.84 -9.08 4.81
CA GLU A 166 -16.23 -8.59 4.79
C GLU A 166 -16.39 -7.37 3.87
N VAL A 167 -15.41 -6.47 3.86
CA VAL A 167 -15.39 -5.29 2.97
C VAL A 167 -15.16 -5.67 1.50
N LEU A 168 -14.42 -6.75 1.25
CA LEU A 168 -14.08 -7.22 -0.09
C LEU A 168 -15.14 -8.12 -0.73
N SER A 169 -16.07 -8.66 0.07
CA SER A 169 -17.18 -9.51 -0.40
C SER A 169 -18.31 -8.69 -1.04
#